data_a5f33f22beb557b84d7e7805cdf07107
#
_entry.id   a5f33f22beb557b84d7e7805cdf07107
#
_cell.length_a   1.000
_cell.length_b   1.000
_cell.length_c   1.000
_cell.angle_alpha   90.00
_cell.angle_beta   90.00
_cell.angle_gamma   90.00
#
_symmetry.space_group_name_H-M   'P 1'
#
loop_
_entity.id
_entity.type
_entity.pdbx_description
1 polymer ?
#
loop_
_entity_poly.entity_id
_entity_poly.type
_entity_poly.pdbx_seq_one_letter_code
_entity_poly.pdbx_strand_id
1 'polypeptide(L)'
;DLETGQELWQCGGLSRNVVASPVAGHGLVVAANSYDWQAMLAIRLEGAKGDITGSEQVVWSLKRLTPYVPSPLLVGQKLFFLRHLQGILSCVDIRTGETAGGPWRLPLVRMVFASPVAAGGRLYVVSREGIALVFDHQQGLNLLSANHLDDQFSASPAVVGDSLLLRGDRYLYCLKAASQESSV
;
A
#
# COMPACT_ATOMS: atom_id res chain seq x y z
N ASP A 1 -10.52 -3.07 22.54
CA ASP A 1 -11.97 -2.77 22.62
C ASP A 1 -12.20 -1.28 22.37
N LEU A 2 -13.08 -0.94 21.42
CA LEU A 2 -13.29 0.44 20.98
C LEU A 2 -14.06 1.29 22.00
N GLU A 3 -14.87 0.68 22.83
CA GLU A 3 -15.67 1.41 23.82
C GLU A 3 -14.89 1.68 25.11
N THR A 4 -14.08 0.70 25.52
CA THR A 4 -13.39 0.74 26.82
C THR A 4 -11.91 1.09 26.70
N GLY A 5 -11.32 0.97 25.50
CA GLY A 5 -9.88 1.09 25.29
C GLY A 5 -9.07 -0.08 25.84
N GLN A 6 -9.72 -1.15 26.33
CA GLN A 6 -9.04 -2.31 26.86
C GLN A 6 -8.30 -3.06 25.76
N GLU A 7 -7.03 -3.44 25.99
CA GLU A 7 -6.29 -4.33 25.12
C GLU A 7 -6.94 -5.71 25.08
N LEU A 8 -7.28 -6.18 23.87
CA LEU A 8 -7.84 -7.51 23.65
C LEU A 8 -6.76 -8.53 23.33
N TRP A 9 -5.77 -8.13 22.55
CA TRP A 9 -4.62 -8.96 22.17
C TRP A 9 -3.43 -8.09 21.76
N GLN A 10 -2.25 -8.68 21.80
CA GLN A 10 -1.00 -8.12 21.30
C GLN A 10 -0.26 -9.15 20.46
N CYS A 11 0.58 -8.69 19.53
CA CYS A 11 1.42 -9.53 18.70
C CYS A 11 2.78 -8.87 18.46
N GLY A 12 3.84 -9.53 18.87
CA GLY A 12 5.22 -9.13 18.56
C GLY A 12 5.65 -9.57 17.17
N GLY A 13 6.88 -9.22 16.76
CA GLY A 13 7.50 -9.67 15.51
C GLY A 13 7.81 -8.57 14.50
N LEU A 14 7.30 -7.36 14.71
CA LEU A 14 7.73 -6.17 13.97
C LEU A 14 8.94 -5.52 14.65
N SER A 15 9.78 -4.80 13.88
CA SER A 15 10.84 -3.98 14.45
C SER A 15 10.28 -2.68 15.02
N ARG A 16 11.13 -1.90 15.68
CA ARG A 16 10.77 -0.54 16.07
C ARG A 16 10.52 0.35 14.85
N ASN A 17 9.90 1.50 15.09
CA ASN A 17 9.62 2.51 14.07
C ASN A 17 8.71 1.99 12.94
N VAL A 18 7.58 1.43 13.32
CA VAL A 18 6.53 0.99 12.41
C VAL A 18 5.77 2.23 11.91
N VAL A 19 5.92 2.57 10.62
CA VAL A 19 5.32 3.77 10.00
C VAL A 19 4.12 3.40 9.13
N ALA A 20 4.23 2.31 8.37
CA ALA A 20 3.16 1.84 7.50
C ALA A 20 1.89 1.51 8.30
N SER A 21 0.75 2.06 7.89
CA SER A 21 -0.53 1.73 8.49
C SER A 21 -0.90 0.28 8.22
N PRO A 22 -1.47 -0.43 9.20
CA PRO A 22 -2.00 -1.77 8.95
C PRO A 22 -3.19 -1.73 8.00
N VAL A 23 -3.40 -2.81 7.28
CA VAL A 23 -4.55 -3.00 6.39
C VAL A 23 -5.32 -4.25 6.80
N ALA A 24 -6.65 -4.19 6.75
CA ALA A 24 -7.51 -5.30 7.15
C ALA A 24 -8.45 -5.74 6.02
N GLY A 25 -8.70 -7.05 5.95
CA GLY A 25 -9.64 -7.68 5.04
C GLY A 25 -9.61 -9.19 5.16
N HIS A 26 -10.66 -9.85 4.72
CA HIS A 26 -10.80 -11.32 4.75
C HIS A 26 -10.59 -11.96 6.14
N GLY A 27 -10.95 -11.25 7.22
CA GLY A 27 -10.75 -11.71 8.60
C GLY A 27 -9.30 -11.62 9.10
N LEU A 28 -8.43 -10.98 8.32
CA LEU A 28 -7.03 -10.75 8.65
C LEU A 28 -6.73 -9.27 8.83
N VAL A 29 -5.75 -8.95 9.67
CA VAL A 29 -5.02 -7.69 9.67
C VAL A 29 -3.57 -7.94 9.27
N VAL A 30 -3.06 -7.11 8.37
CA VAL A 30 -1.65 -7.17 7.93
C VAL A 30 -0.93 -5.94 8.43
N ALA A 31 0.14 -6.14 9.18
CA ALA A 31 1.03 -5.10 9.65
C ALA A 31 2.46 -5.37 9.16
N ALA A 32 3.20 -4.31 8.84
CA ALA A 32 4.51 -4.46 8.22
C ALA A 32 5.45 -3.32 8.58
N ASN A 33 6.74 -3.63 8.54
CA ASN A 33 7.81 -2.63 8.59
C ASN A 33 9.11 -3.13 7.95
N SER A 34 10.09 -2.22 7.79
CA SER A 34 11.42 -2.56 7.28
C SER A 34 12.51 -1.62 7.79
N TYR A 35 12.41 -1.15 9.04
CA TYR A 35 13.41 -0.23 9.61
C TYR A 35 14.70 -0.95 10.03
N ASP A 36 14.69 -1.68 11.16
CA ASP A 36 15.87 -2.46 11.61
C ASP A 36 15.97 -3.81 10.89
N TRP A 37 14.84 -4.49 10.77
CA TRP A 37 14.68 -5.70 9.97
C TRP A 37 13.35 -5.67 9.23
N GLN A 38 13.25 -6.49 8.21
CA GLN A 38 12.05 -6.58 7.39
C GLN A 38 11.08 -7.60 7.99
N ALA A 39 9.85 -7.18 8.21
CA ALA A 39 8.77 -8.03 8.68
C ALA A 39 7.42 -7.58 8.12
N MET A 40 6.58 -8.55 7.77
CA MET A 40 5.17 -8.37 7.49
C MET A 40 4.44 -9.57 8.05
N LEU A 41 3.41 -9.34 8.85
CA LEU A 41 2.63 -10.35 9.53
C LEU A 41 1.17 -10.24 9.12
N ALA A 42 0.54 -11.36 8.78
CA ALA A 42 -0.91 -11.45 8.65
C ALA A 42 -1.47 -12.19 9.86
N ILE A 43 -2.35 -11.52 10.56
CA ILE A 43 -2.91 -11.96 11.84
C ILE A 43 -4.40 -12.21 11.66
N ARG A 44 -4.87 -13.41 12.03
CA ARG A 44 -6.30 -13.74 12.08
C ARG A 44 -6.93 -13.05 13.27
N LEU A 45 -8.01 -12.28 13.01
CA LEU A 45 -8.73 -11.54 14.06
C LEU A 45 -9.64 -12.44 14.88
N GLU A 46 -10.26 -13.42 14.25
CA GLU A 46 -11.15 -14.37 14.94
C GLU A 46 -10.38 -15.20 15.97
N GLY A 47 -10.82 -15.17 17.22
CA GLY A 47 -10.20 -15.89 18.32
C GLY A 47 -8.90 -15.29 18.86
N ALA A 48 -8.43 -14.14 18.34
CA ALA A 48 -7.26 -13.46 18.86
C ALA A 48 -7.51 -12.94 20.29
N LYS A 49 -6.68 -13.36 21.25
CA LYS A 49 -6.80 -12.99 22.66
C LYS A 49 -5.46 -13.09 23.38
N GLY A 50 -5.13 -12.07 24.19
CA GLY A 50 -3.87 -12.01 24.94
C GLY A 50 -2.65 -11.92 24.03
N ASP A 51 -1.52 -12.48 24.41
CA ASP A 51 -0.31 -12.48 23.58
C ASP A 51 -0.36 -13.61 22.54
N ILE A 52 -0.51 -13.23 21.28
CA ILE A 52 -0.59 -14.15 20.13
C ILE A 52 0.74 -14.24 19.34
N THR A 53 1.83 -13.72 19.90
CA THR A 53 3.15 -13.76 19.25
C THR A 53 3.57 -15.19 18.93
N GLY A 54 3.82 -15.48 17.64
CA GLY A 54 4.26 -16.79 17.17
C GLY A 54 3.20 -17.90 17.28
N SER A 55 1.95 -17.57 17.61
CA SER A 55 0.85 -18.52 17.64
C SER A 55 0.28 -18.79 16.22
N GLU A 56 -0.69 -19.71 16.12
CA GLU A 56 -1.42 -20.00 14.88
C GLU A 56 -2.28 -18.82 14.37
N GLN A 57 -2.48 -17.79 15.19
CA GLN A 57 -3.12 -16.56 14.78
C GLN A 57 -2.26 -15.78 13.76
N VAL A 58 -0.93 -15.96 13.78
CA VAL A 58 -0.05 -15.44 12.72
C VAL A 58 -0.09 -16.41 11.55
N VAL A 59 -1.00 -16.15 10.60
CA VAL A 59 -1.31 -17.05 9.47
C VAL A 59 -0.12 -17.19 8.52
N TRP A 60 0.56 -16.09 8.24
CA TRP A 60 1.79 -16.07 7.45
C TRP A 60 2.68 -14.88 7.82
N SER A 61 3.94 -14.97 7.45
CA SER A 61 4.90 -13.88 7.62
C SER A 61 5.88 -13.77 6.46
N LEU A 62 6.28 -12.54 6.12
CA LEU A 62 7.35 -12.25 5.19
C LEU A 62 8.50 -11.57 5.92
N LYS A 63 9.74 -11.95 5.56
CA LYS A 63 10.98 -11.40 6.13
C LYS A 63 11.82 -10.66 5.07
N ARG A 64 11.26 -10.39 3.91
CA ARG A 64 11.93 -9.69 2.79
C ARG A 64 10.92 -8.88 1.98
N LEU A 65 11.42 -7.84 1.30
CA LEU A 65 10.67 -6.96 0.40
C LEU A 65 9.56 -6.15 1.07
N THR A 66 9.53 -6.07 2.40
CA THR A 66 8.45 -5.43 3.16
C THR A 66 8.48 -3.90 3.09
N PRO A 67 7.33 -3.21 3.27
CA PRO A 67 7.26 -1.75 3.23
C PRO A 67 7.87 -1.11 4.48
N TYR A 68 8.21 0.18 4.37
CA TYR A 68 8.61 1.01 5.51
C TYR A 68 7.61 2.14 5.73
N VAL A 69 7.60 3.16 4.85
CA VAL A 69 6.71 4.31 4.96
C VAL A 69 5.41 4.10 4.17
N PRO A 70 5.45 3.71 2.88
CA PRO A 70 4.22 3.47 2.15
C PRO A 70 3.44 2.32 2.77
N SER A 71 2.16 2.56 3.09
CA SER A 71 1.28 1.51 3.59
C SER A 71 0.91 0.52 2.49
N PRO A 72 0.70 -0.76 2.81
CA PRO A 72 0.16 -1.73 1.87
C PRO A 72 -1.24 -1.32 1.39
N LEU A 73 -1.61 -1.80 0.21
CA LEU A 73 -2.93 -1.57 -0.39
C LEU A 73 -3.59 -2.91 -0.68
N LEU A 74 -4.77 -3.13 -0.13
CA LEU A 74 -5.60 -4.30 -0.40
C LEU A 74 -6.63 -4.00 -1.49
N VAL A 75 -6.62 -4.79 -2.57
CA VAL A 75 -7.62 -4.74 -3.64
C VAL A 75 -8.15 -6.15 -3.90
N GLY A 76 -9.37 -6.44 -3.48
CA GLY A 76 -9.89 -7.81 -3.48
C GLY A 76 -9.02 -8.71 -2.60
N GLN A 77 -8.42 -9.75 -3.18
CA GLN A 77 -7.47 -10.64 -2.49
C GLN A 77 -6.01 -10.26 -2.71
N LYS A 78 -5.74 -9.28 -3.55
CA LYS A 78 -4.39 -8.82 -3.89
C LYS A 78 -3.91 -7.77 -2.89
N LEU A 79 -2.82 -8.05 -2.19
CA LEU A 79 -2.15 -7.12 -1.29
C LEU A 79 -0.91 -6.57 -2.00
N PHE A 80 -0.98 -5.32 -2.42
CA PHE A 80 0.13 -4.59 -3.05
C PHE A 80 0.94 -3.84 -2.00
N PHE A 81 2.27 -3.85 -2.12
CA PHE A 81 3.15 -3.08 -1.24
C PHE A 81 4.48 -2.74 -1.92
N LEU A 82 5.07 -1.62 -1.52
CA LEU A 82 6.35 -1.14 -2.01
C LEU A 82 7.46 -1.59 -1.06
N ARG A 83 8.58 -2.04 -1.62
CA ARG A 83 9.74 -2.43 -0.82
C ARG A 83 10.39 -1.20 -0.20
N HIS A 84 10.44 -1.14 1.13
CA HIS A 84 11.06 -0.06 1.90
C HIS A 84 10.59 1.32 1.40
N LEU A 85 11.49 2.13 0.85
CA LEU A 85 11.21 3.42 0.19
C LEU A 85 11.46 3.35 -1.32
N GLN A 86 11.66 2.17 -1.88
CA GLN A 86 12.11 1.98 -3.26
C GLN A 86 10.93 1.80 -4.21
N GLY A 87 11.14 2.15 -5.47
CA GLY A 87 10.20 1.88 -6.56
C GLY A 87 10.17 0.40 -6.98
N ILE A 88 9.99 -0.50 -6.02
CA ILE A 88 9.80 -1.94 -6.24
C ILE A 88 8.47 -2.34 -5.64
N LEU A 89 7.52 -2.67 -6.51
CA LEU A 89 6.17 -3.08 -6.13
C LEU A 89 6.07 -4.60 -6.12
N SER A 90 5.46 -5.15 -5.08
CA SER A 90 5.15 -6.58 -4.93
C SER A 90 3.66 -6.77 -4.71
N CYS A 91 3.18 -7.96 -5.03
CA CYS A 91 1.79 -8.37 -4.79
C CYS A 91 1.76 -9.78 -4.23
N VAL A 92 1.02 -9.99 -3.15
CA VAL A 92 0.75 -11.31 -2.58
C VAL A 92 -0.75 -11.52 -2.42
N ASP A 93 -1.17 -12.78 -2.34
CA ASP A 93 -2.51 -13.12 -1.87
C ASP A 93 -2.57 -12.86 -0.35
N ILE A 94 -3.55 -12.08 0.11
CA ILE A 94 -3.67 -11.71 1.53
C ILE A 94 -3.90 -12.91 2.45
N ARG A 95 -4.52 -13.99 1.95
CA ARG A 95 -4.88 -15.16 2.76
C ARG A 95 -3.68 -16.07 3.00
N THR A 96 -2.79 -16.19 2.00
CA THR A 96 -1.70 -17.17 2.03
C THR A 96 -0.31 -16.55 2.15
N GLY A 97 -0.16 -15.26 1.82
CA GLY A 97 1.14 -14.61 1.70
C GLY A 97 1.95 -15.04 0.46
N GLU A 98 1.39 -15.91 -0.39
CA GLU A 98 2.04 -16.37 -1.61
C GLU A 98 2.10 -15.24 -2.65
N THR A 99 3.17 -15.26 -3.44
CA THR A 99 3.37 -14.27 -4.49
C THR A 99 2.27 -14.36 -5.54
N ALA A 100 1.48 -13.30 -5.66
CA ALA A 100 0.46 -13.11 -6.70
C ALA A 100 0.96 -12.24 -7.86
N GLY A 101 2.16 -11.67 -7.72
CA GLY A 101 2.83 -10.91 -8.78
C GLY A 101 4.03 -10.11 -8.31
N GLY A 102 4.91 -9.75 -9.24
CA GLY A 102 6.14 -9.04 -8.95
C GLY A 102 7.27 -9.92 -8.39
N PRO A 103 8.33 -9.31 -7.80
CA PRO A 103 8.50 -7.87 -7.64
C PRO A 103 8.74 -7.16 -9.00
N TRP A 104 8.04 -6.03 -9.21
CA TRP A 104 8.23 -5.19 -10.38
C TRP A 104 9.03 -3.94 -10.02
N ARG A 105 10.09 -3.67 -10.79
CA ARG A 105 10.77 -2.37 -10.71
C ARG A 105 9.97 -1.34 -11.50
N LEU A 106 9.48 -0.33 -10.79
CA LEU A 106 8.69 0.74 -11.39
C LEU A 106 9.61 1.68 -12.21
N PRO A 107 9.24 2.02 -13.45
CA PRO A 107 10.07 2.88 -14.29
C PRO A 107 10.13 4.30 -13.70
N LEU A 108 11.28 4.96 -13.84
CA LEU A 108 11.53 6.35 -13.42
C LEU A 108 11.40 6.63 -11.92
N VAL A 109 11.01 5.67 -11.11
CA VAL A 109 10.78 5.83 -9.68
C VAL A 109 12.02 5.44 -8.89
N ARG A 110 12.53 6.35 -8.08
CA ARG A 110 13.67 6.13 -7.18
C ARG A 110 13.20 5.94 -5.74
N MET A 111 12.37 6.87 -5.26
CA MET A 111 11.92 6.90 -3.88
C MET A 111 10.42 7.10 -3.79
N VAL A 112 9.76 6.39 -2.86
CA VAL A 112 8.31 6.50 -2.64
C VAL A 112 8.04 6.62 -1.15
N PHE A 113 7.34 7.68 -0.74
CA PHE A 113 6.77 7.86 0.60
C PHE A 113 5.25 7.68 0.57
N ALA A 114 4.62 8.10 -0.53
CA ALA A 114 3.18 7.99 -0.72
C ALA A 114 2.73 6.53 -0.78
N SER A 115 1.67 6.20 -0.08
CA SER A 115 1.03 4.88 -0.22
C SER A 115 0.36 4.75 -1.59
N PRO A 116 0.39 3.59 -2.25
CA PRO A 116 -0.37 3.36 -3.45
C PRO A 116 -1.87 3.44 -3.18
N VAL A 117 -2.65 3.84 -4.18
CA VAL A 117 -4.11 3.86 -4.10
C VAL A 117 -4.73 3.19 -5.32
N ALA A 118 -5.93 2.63 -5.17
CA ALA A 118 -6.68 2.02 -6.27
C ALA A 118 -8.05 2.68 -6.41
N ALA A 119 -8.41 3.01 -7.65
CA ALA A 119 -9.72 3.53 -8.00
C ALA A 119 -10.02 3.26 -9.47
N GLY A 120 -11.29 3.01 -9.82
CA GLY A 120 -11.73 2.81 -11.20
C GLY A 120 -10.98 1.68 -11.94
N GLY A 121 -10.62 0.60 -11.25
CA GLY A 121 -9.84 -0.52 -11.82
C GLY A 121 -8.36 -0.20 -12.07
N ARG A 122 -7.86 0.92 -11.58
CA ARG A 122 -6.48 1.38 -11.77
C ARG A 122 -5.74 1.47 -10.43
N LEU A 123 -4.44 1.23 -10.48
CA LEU A 123 -3.50 1.41 -9.37
C LEU A 123 -2.64 2.64 -9.65
N TYR A 124 -2.54 3.53 -8.67
CA TYR A 124 -1.76 4.76 -8.74
C TYR A 124 -0.58 4.68 -7.78
N VAL A 125 0.61 5.01 -8.26
CA VAL A 125 1.84 5.15 -7.45
C VAL A 125 2.46 6.50 -7.76
N VAL A 126 2.70 7.29 -6.72
CA VAL A 126 3.34 8.61 -6.85
C VAL A 126 4.68 8.59 -6.15
N SER A 127 5.73 8.94 -6.87
CA SER A 127 7.10 8.98 -6.35
C SER A 127 7.42 10.32 -5.69
N ARG A 128 8.48 10.34 -4.88
CA ARG A 128 9.00 11.57 -4.28
C ARG A 128 9.39 12.59 -5.34
N GLU A 129 9.88 12.14 -6.50
CA GLU A 129 10.38 12.97 -7.58
C GLU A 129 9.28 13.49 -8.52
N GLY A 130 8.01 13.31 -8.19
CA GLY A 130 6.89 13.81 -8.99
C GLY A 130 6.44 12.90 -10.11
N ILE A 131 6.94 11.66 -10.19
CA ILE A 131 6.47 10.67 -11.16
C ILE A 131 5.19 10.04 -10.64
N ALA A 132 4.11 10.17 -11.41
CA ALA A 132 2.82 9.53 -11.15
C ALA A 132 2.59 8.43 -12.19
N LEU A 133 2.64 7.18 -11.73
CA LEU A 133 2.40 6.00 -12.55
C LEU A 133 0.97 5.50 -12.36
N VAL A 134 0.33 5.13 -13.46
CA VAL A 134 -1.01 4.53 -13.47
C VAL A 134 -0.93 3.16 -14.11
N PHE A 135 -1.44 2.15 -13.43
CA PHE A 135 -1.43 0.77 -13.89
C PHE A 135 -2.85 0.20 -13.97
N ASP A 136 -3.06 -0.70 -14.95
CA ASP A 136 -4.06 -1.74 -14.83
C ASP A 136 -3.47 -2.89 -14.00
N HIS A 137 -4.23 -3.35 -13.02
CA HIS A 137 -3.81 -4.42 -12.10
C HIS A 137 -4.70 -5.68 -12.18
N GLN A 138 -5.65 -5.74 -13.09
CA GLN A 138 -6.62 -6.83 -13.16
C GLN A 138 -5.95 -8.12 -13.64
N GLN A 139 -5.24 -8.07 -14.76
CA GLN A 139 -4.53 -9.21 -15.35
C GLN A 139 -3.01 -8.98 -15.36
N GLY A 140 -2.42 -8.90 -14.16
CA GLY A 140 -1.02 -8.55 -14.01
C GLY A 140 -0.83 -7.09 -13.60
N LEU A 141 0.31 -6.50 -13.95
CA LEU A 141 0.61 -5.08 -13.72
C LEU A 141 1.02 -4.45 -15.05
N ASN A 142 0.08 -3.78 -15.71
CA ASN A 142 0.32 -3.13 -17.00
C ASN A 142 0.38 -1.62 -16.83
N LEU A 143 1.50 -1.01 -17.20
CA LEU A 143 1.65 0.45 -17.16
C LEU A 143 0.76 1.10 -18.22
N LEU A 144 -0.18 1.94 -17.78
CA LEU A 144 -1.08 2.70 -18.66
C LEU A 144 -0.53 4.10 -18.97
N SER A 145 0.02 4.77 -17.96
CA SER A 145 0.65 6.08 -18.14
C SER A 145 1.73 6.35 -17.11
N ALA A 146 2.68 7.18 -17.49
CA ALA A 146 3.70 7.76 -16.63
C ALA A 146 3.66 9.28 -16.83
N ASN A 147 3.32 10.01 -15.78
CA ASN A 147 3.17 11.45 -15.81
C ASN A 147 4.20 12.09 -14.88
N HIS A 148 4.60 13.31 -15.15
CA HIS A 148 5.49 14.07 -14.30
C HIS A 148 4.85 15.40 -13.90
N LEU A 149 4.84 15.67 -12.60
CA LEU A 149 4.51 16.96 -12.01
C LEU A 149 5.78 17.55 -11.41
N ASP A 150 6.09 18.81 -11.75
CA ASP A 150 7.27 19.51 -11.23
C ASP A 150 7.06 19.92 -9.76
N ASP A 151 6.97 18.91 -8.90
CA ASP A 151 6.84 19.04 -7.45
C ASP A 151 7.34 17.76 -6.76
N GLN A 152 7.44 17.77 -5.45
CA GLN A 152 7.82 16.61 -4.65
C GLN A 152 6.63 16.11 -3.82
N PHE A 153 6.46 14.79 -3.73
CA PHE A 153 5.31 14.19 -3.07
C PHE A 153 5.71 13.22 -1.96
N SER A 154 5.15 13.43 -0.77
CA SER A 154 5.24 12.49 0.36
C SER A 154 3.85 11.99 0.77
N ALA A 155 2.82 12.80 0.53
CA ALA A 155 1.44 12.45 0.87
C ALA A 155 0.86 11.44 -0.12
N SER A 156 0.08 10.51 0.36
CA SER A 156 -0.67 9.56 -0.46
C SER A 156 -1.75 10.28 -1.27
N PRO A 157 -2.02 9.87 -2.51
CA PRO A 157 -3.13 10.38 -3.30
C PRO A 157 -4.48 10.18 -2.61
N ALA A 158 -5.42 11.10 -2.83
CA ALA A 158 -6.81 10.93 -2.40
C ALA A 158 -7.73 10.95 -3.62
N VAL A 159 -8.65 9.98 -3.68
CA VAL A 159 -9.66 9.91 -4.73
C VAL A 159 -10.98 10.45 -4.20
N VAL A 160 -11.54 11.46 -4.86
CA VAL A 160 -12.79 12.11 -4.48
C VAL A 160 -13.68 12.23 -5.71
N GLY A 161 -14.70 11.38 -5.79
CA GLY A 161 -15.54 11.29 -6.99
C GLY A 161 -14.73 10.94 -8.23
N ASP A 162 -14.73 11.82 -9.23
CA ASP A 162 -13.98 11.71 -10.48
C ASP A 162 -12.59 12.36 -10.45
N SER A 163 -12.16 12.82 -9.27
CA SER A 163 -10.94 13.61 -9.10
C SER A 163 -9.89 12.86 -8.31
N LEU A 164 -8.64 13.05 -8.71
CA LEU A 164 -7.45 12.61 -7.97
C LEU A 164 -6.75 13.84 -7.38
N LEU A 165 -6.67 13.89 -6.05
CA LEU A 165 -5.99 14.95 -5.33
C LEU A 165 -4.58 14.50 -4.96
N LEU A 166 -3.57 15.32 -5.29
CA LEU A 166 -2.16 15.09 -4.96
C LEU A 166 -1.61 16.28 -4.17
N ARG A 167 -1.13 16.04 -2.96
CA ARG A 167 -0.49 17.08 -2.14
C ARG A 167 1.02 17.03 -2.37
N GLY A 168 1.53 18.00 -3.12
CA GLY A 168 2.96 18.24 -3.27
C GLY A 168 3.53 19.15 -2.17
N ASP A 169 4.83 19.39 -2.20
CA ASP A 169 5.49 20.31 -1.27
C ASP A 169 5.03 21.75 -1.52
N ARG A 170 4.82 22.13 -2.80
CA ARG A 170 4.42 23.49 -3.21
C ARG A 170 2.92 23.65 -3.40
N TYR A 171 2.23 22.65 -3.98
CA TYR A 171 0.85 22.78 -4.44
C TYR A 171 -0.04 21.61 -4.01
N LEU A 172 -1.34 21.86 -3.98
CA LEU A 172 -2.38 20.85 -4.01
C LEU A 172 -2.93 20.75 -5.44
N TYR A 173 -2.72 19.61 -6.07
CA TYR A 173 -3.19 19.35 -7.44
C TYR A 173 -4.55 18.65 -7.37
N CYS A 174 -5.46 19.06 -8.25
CA CYS A 174 -6.74 18.39 -8.50
C CYS A 174 -6.77 17.96 -9.97
N LEU A 175 -6.66 16.67 -10.21
CA LEU A 175 -6.62 16.08 -11.55
C LEU A 175 -7.98 15.43 -11.84
N LYS A 176 -8.56 15.75 -13.00
CA LYS A 176 -9.81 15.16 -13.52
C LYS A 176 -9.59 14.65 -14.93
N ALA A 177 -10.39 13.66 -15.35
CA ALA A 177 -10.48 13.35 -16.76
C ALA A 177 -10.97 14.59 -17.52
N ALA A 178 -10.37 14.88 -18.69
CA ALA A 178 -10.89 15.91 -19.57
C ALA A 178 -12.34 15.54 -19.94
N SER A 179 -13.28 16.47 -19.73
CA SER A 179 -14.61 16.32 -20.28
C SER A 179 -14.47 16.21 -21.81
N GLN A 180 -14.97 15.14 -22.40
CA GLN A 180 -15.14 15.12 -23.87
C GLN A 180 -16.12 16.24 -24.19
N GLU A 181 -15.63 17.36 -24.70
CA GLU A 181 -16.50 18.31 -25.36
C GLU A 181 -17.14 17.57 -26.52
N SER A 182 -18.44 17.34 -26.42
CA SER A 182 -19.24 16.84 -27.53
C SER A 182 -19.08 17.85 -28.65
N SER A 183 -18.29 17.52 -29.65
CA SER A 183 -18.23 18.27 -30.91
C SER A 183 -19.62 18.18 -31.51
N VAL A 184 -20.38 19.31 -31.45
CA VAL A 184 -21.64 19.48 -32.14
C VAL A 184 -21.36 19.80 -33.60
#